data_c1a4f41fd8aa351f06c16dbf81df1096
#
_entry.id   c1a4f41fd8aa351f06c16dbf81df1096
#
_cell.length_a   1.000
_cell.length_b   1.000
_cell.length_c   1.000
_cell.angle_alpha   90.00
_cell.angle_beta   90.00
_cell.angle_gamma   90.00
#
_symmetry.space_group_name_H-M   'P 1'
#
loop_
_entity.id
_entity.type
_entity.pdbx_description
1 polymer ?
#
loop_
_entity_poly.entity_id
_entity_poly.type
_entity_poly.pdbx_seq_one_letter_code
_entity_poly.pdbx_strand_id
1 'polypeptide(L)' 'PATTRTEIWAHAGVDVNTLPEVMEVGELVDAALVGFDRRELVTIPPLHVAERWTALDEARQGLMSDLRQAHAAERYQPQV' A
#
# COMPACT_ATOMS: atom_id res chain seq x y z
N PRO A 1 3.26 2.89 -4.26
CA PRO A 1 2.90 2.35 -5.55
C PRO A 1 4.11 2.06 -6.43
N ALA A 2 3.94 1.17 -7.37
CA ALA A 2 5.01 0.78 -8.27
C ALA A 2 5.34 1.90 -9.25
N THR A 3 6.62 2.00 -9.63
CA THR A 3 7.04 2.85 -10.73
C THR A 3 6.50 2.24 -12.03
N THR A 4 5.76 3.03 -12.79
CA THR A 4 5.10 2.58 -14.01
C THR A 4 5.65 3.34 -15.21
N ARG A 5 5.84 2.64 -16.34
CA ARG A 5 6.35 3.24 -17.57
C ARG A 5 5.26 4.07 -18.23
N THR A 6 5.34 5.39 -18.04
CA THR A 6 4.39 6.36 -18.61
C THR A 6 5.14 7.58 -19.14
N GLU A 7 4.45 8.42 -19.90
CA GLU A 7 5.01 9.66 -20.48
C GLU A 7 5.40 10.69 -19.41
N ILE A 8 4.88 10.57 -18.20
CA ILE A 8 5.16 11.55 -17.14
C ILE A 8 6.66 11.66 -16.85
N TRP A 9 7.42 10.58 -17.01
CA TRP A 9 8.87 10.58 -16.78
C TRP A 9 9.59 11.44 -17.80
N ALA A 10 9.19 11.38 -19.08
CA ALA A 10 9.74 12.24 -20.11
C ALA A 10 9.43 13.72 -19.85
N HIS A 11 8.22 14.03 -19.41
CA HIS A 11 7.83 15.40 -19.04
C HIS A 11 8.60 15.91 -17.83
N ALA A 12 8.98 15.03 -16.93
CA ALA A 12 9.80 15.38 -15.77
C ALA A 12 11.30 15.47 -16.08
N GLY A 13 11.71 15.19 -17.32
CA GLY A 13 13.11 15.18 -17.72
C GLY A 13 13.87 13.93 -17.27
N VAL A 14 13.17 12.84 -16.97
CA VAL A 14 13.74 11.58 -16.51
C VAL A 14 13.61 10.53 -17.61
N ASP A 15 14.73 9.87 -17.95
CA ASP A 15 14.70 8.71 -18.84
C ASP A 15 14.23 7.49 -18.01
N VAL A 16 13.02 7.04 -18.28
CA VAL A 16 12.41 5.90 -17.56
C VAL A 16 13.24 4.62 -17.69
N ASN A 17 14.00 4.47 -18.77
CA ASN A 17 14.84 3.30 -18.97
C ASN A 17 16.04 3.23 -18.01
N THR A 18 16.33 4.35 -17.31
CA THR A 18 17.37 4.38 -16.29
C THR A 18 16.84 4.04 -14.89
N LEU A 19 15.52 3.96 -14.73
CA LEU A 19 14.89 3.66 -13.44
C LEU A 19 14.82 2.14 -13.24
N PRO A 20 15.08 1.66 -11.98
CA PRO A 20 14.92 0.25 -11.68
C PRO A 20 13.44 -0.11 -11.44
N GLU A 21 13.13 -1.39 -11.63
CA GLU A 21 11.84 -1.94 -11.21
C GLU A 21 10.62 -1.23 -11.78
N VAL A 22 10.69 -0.87 -13.08
CA VAL A 22 9.59 -0.18 -13.77
C VAL A 22 8.59 -1.19 -14.30
N MET A 23 7.32 -1.01 -13.91
CA MET A 23 6.22 -1.85 -14.41
C MET A 23 5.63 -1.25 -15.69
N GLU A 24 5.33 -2.10 -16.67
CA GLU A 24 4.63 -1.67 -17.88
C GLU A 24 3.16 -1.37 -17.57
N VAL A 25 2.60 -0.35 -18.26
CA VAL A 25 1.22 0.09 -18.05
C VAL A 25 0.22 -1.04 -18.29
N GLY A 26 0.41 -1.82 -19.35
CA GLY A 26 -0.49 -2.94 -19.67
C GLY A 26 -0.53 -3.98 -18.56
N GLU A 27 0.62 -4.30 -17.99
CA GLU A 27 0.71 -5.24 -16.88
C GLU A 27 0.01 -4.70 -15.63
N LEU A 28 0.18 -3.41 -15.33
CA LEU A 28 -0.50 -2.77 -14.22
C LEU A 28 -2.02 -2.82 -14.38
N VAL A 29 -2.51 -2.49 -15.57
CA VAL A 29 -3.95 -2.51 -15.87
C VAL A 29 -4.50 -3.92 -15.78
N ASP A 30 -3.80 -4.92 -16.33
CA ASP A 30 -4.23 -6.31 -16.26
C ASP A 30 -4.32 -6.79 -14.80
N ALA A 31 -3.34 -6.43 -13.97
CA ALA A 31 -3.35 -6.76 -12.55
C ALA A 31 -4.53 -6.10 -11.83
N ALA A 32 -4.82 -4.83 -12.14
CA ALA A 32 -5.95 -4.12 -11.56
C ALA A 32 -7.28 -4.78 -11.91
N LEU A 33 -7.43 -5.24 -13.15
CA LEU A 33 -8.64 -5.94 -13.60
C LEU A 33 -8.80 -7.30 -12.92
N VAL A 34 -7.71 -8.02 -12.71
CA VAL A 34 -7.72 -9.29 -11.95
C VAL A 34 -8.18 -9.02 -10.51
N GLY A 35 -7.65 -7.99 -9.86
CA GLY A 35 -8.06 -7.60 -8.51
C GLY A 35 -9.54 -7.24 -8.46
N PHE A 36 -10.02 -6.50 -9.45
CA PHE A 36 -11.43 -6.14 -9.58
C PHE A 36 -12.32 -7.38 -9.73
N ASP A 37 -11.93 -8.33 -10.59
CA ASP A 37 -12.68 -9.56 -10.80
C ASP A 37 -12.74 -10.42 -9.54
N ARG A 38 -11.69 -10.39 -8.72
CA ARG A 38 -11.64 -11.06 -7.41
C ARG A 38 -12.38 -10.28 -6.32
N ARG A 39 -12.88 -9.10 -6.62
CA ARG A 39 -13.56 -8.20 -5.67
C ARG A 39 -12.67 -7.81 -4.49
N GLU A 40 -11.39 -7.64 -4.74
CA GLU A 40 -10.46 -7.14 -3.74
C GLU A 40 -10.78 -5.69 -3.38
N LEU A 41 -10.81 -5.35 -2.09
CA LEU A 41 -10.97 -3.97 -1.65
C LEU A 41 -9.70 -3.16 -1.89
N VAL A 42 -8.56 -3.80 -1.78
CA VAL A 42 -7.24 -3.20 -2.04
C VAL A 42 -6.47 -4.13 -2.95
N THR A 43 -5.99 -3.60 -4.06
CA THR A 43 -5.18 -4.33 -5.02
C THR A 43 -3.80 -3.67 -5.10
N ILE A 44 -2.75 -4.45 -4.85
CA ILE A 44 -1.36 -3.98 -4.87
C ILE A 44 -0.62 -4.80 -5.93
N PRO A 45 -0.58 -4.33 -7.20
CA PRO A 45 -0.06 -5.12 -8.32
C PRO A 45 1.34 -5.71 -8.12
N PRO A 46 2.33 -4.99 -7.54
CA PRO A 46 3.68 -5.54 -7.37
C PRO A 46 3.84 -6.45 -6.16
N LEU A 47 2.82 -6.58 -5.31
CA LEU A 47 2.96 -7.33 -4.07
C LEU A 47 2.72 -8.82 -4.33
N HIS A 48 3.79 -9.62 -4.27
CA HIS A 48 3.73 -11.07 -4.52
C HIS A 48 3.14 -11.85 -3.35
N VAL A 49 3.38 -11.41 -2.11
CA VAL A 49 2.93 -12.11 -0.90
C VAL A 49 1.75 -11.36 -0.29
N ALA A 50 0.54 -11.86 -0.54
CA ALA A 50 -0.71 -11.21 -0.08
C ALA A 50 -0.76 -11.05 1.44
N GLU A 51 -0.18 -11.98 2.18
CA GLU A 51 -0.15 -11.96 3.64
C GLU A 51 0.57 -10.74 4.22
N ARG A 52 1.46 -10.11 3.45
CA ARG A 52 2.11 -8.85 3.86
C ARG A 52 1.09 -7.74 4.05
N TRP A 53 0.15 -7.62 3.13
CA TRP A 53 -0.93 -6.65 3.24
C TRP A 53 -1.89 -7.01 4.38
N THR A 54 -2.29 -8.28 4.47
CA THR A 54 -3.20 -8.75 5.50
C THR A 54 -2.62 -8.48 6.90
N ALA A 55 -1.34 -8.75 7.11
CA ALA A 55 -0.68 -8.51 8.40
C ALA A 55 -0.69 -7.03 8.77
N LEU A 56 -0.39 -6.14 7.81
CA LEU A 56 -0.44 -4.70 8.04
C LEU A 56 -1.85 -4.23 8.36
N ASP A 57 -2.83 -4.70 7.60
CA ASP A 57 -4.22 -4.30 7.77
C ASP A 57 -4.77 -4.77 9.13
N GLU A 58 -4.48 -5.99 9.52
CA GLU A 58 -4.87 -6.51 10.84
C GLU A 58 -4.22 -5.71 11.97
N ALA A 59 -2.94 -5.38 11.84
CA ALA A 59 -2.23 -4.56 12.84
C ALA A 59 -2.85 -3.17 12.95
N ARG A 60 -3.19 -2.56 11.82
CA ARG A 60 -3.85 -1.25 11.76
C ARG A 60 -5.21 -1.29 12.42
N GLN A 61 -6.02 -2.29 12.13
CA GLN A 61 -7.35 -2.44 12.73
C GLN A 61 -7.27 -2.69 14.24
N GLY A 62 -6.30 -3.50 14.67
CA GLY A 62 -6.04 -3.72 16.10
C GLY A 62 -5.66 -2.43 16.81
N LEU A 63 -4.79 -1.62 16.19
CA LEU A 63 -4.43 -0.31 16.74
C LEU A 63 -5.66 0.59 16.88
N MET A 64 -6.50 0.68 15.86
CA MET A 64 -7.72 1.50 15.89
C MET A 64 -8.67 1.07 17.01
N SER A 65 -8.81 -0.23 17.23
CA SER A 65 -9.61 -0.78 18.31
C SER A 65 -9.04 -0.38 19.69
N ASP A 66 -7.71 -0.45 19.83
CA ASP A 66 -7.04 -0.13 21.09
C ASP A 66 -7.08 1.37 21.44
N LEU A 67 -7.35 2.23 20.45
CA LEU A 67 -7.48 3.67 20.68
C LEU A 67 -8.83 4.06 21.30
N ARG A 68 -9.78 3.17 21.35
CA ARG A 68 -11.12 3.44 21.90
C ARG A 68 -11.14 3.27 23.42
N GLN A 69 -10.44 4.16 24.10
CA GLN A 69 -10.28 4.13 25.55
C GLN A 69 -10.89 5.38 26.18
N ALA A 70 -11.56 5.21 27.32
CA ALA A 70 -12.15 6.31 28.08
C ALA A 70 -11.11 7.09 28.87
N HIS A 71 -9.98 6.47 29.15
CA HIS A 71 -8.93 7.06 29.99
C HIS A 71 -7.59 6.99 29.29
N ALA A 72 -6.66 7.87 29.68
CA ALA A 72 -5.30 7.81 29.18
C ALA A 72 -4.64 6.49 29.60
N ALA A 73 -3.72 6.01 28.74
CA ALA A 73 -2.94 4.83 29.06
C ALA A 73 -2.19 5.00 30.39
N GLU A 74 -2.07 3.94 31.15
CA GLU A 74 -1.42 3.96 32.47
C GLU A 74 -0.01 4.57 32.43
N ARG A 75 0.74 4.26 31.36
CA ARG A 75 2.11 4.79 31.16
C ARG A 75 2.16 6.33 31.04
N TYR A 76 1.02 6.99 30.77
CA TYR A 76 0.91 8.44 30.65
C TYR A 76 0.15 9.08 31.80
N GLN A 77 -0.28 8.32 32.78
CA GLN A 77 -0.95 8.87 33.94
C GLN A 77 0.08 9.49 34.88
N PRO A 78 -0.28 10.62 35.53
CA PRO A 78 0.64 11.26 36.47
C PRO A 78 1.10 10.33 37.57
N GLN A 79 2.39 10.37 37.87
CA GLN A 79 2.97 9.68 39.01
C GLN A 79 2.80 10.57 40.26
N VAL A 80 2.26 9.99 41.31
CA VAL A 80 2.02 10.74 42.59
C VAL A 80 3.04 10.30 43.61
#